data_2b6aaa9f5ffe3bb1dd321d8a7f7ff8b5
#
_entry.id   2b6aaa9f5ffe3bb1dd321d8a7f7ff8b5
#
_cell.length_a   1.000
_cell.length_b   1.000
_cell.length_c   1.000
_cell.angle_alpha   90.00
_cell.angle_beta   90.00
_cell.angle_gamma   90.00
#
_symmetry.space_group_name_H-M   'P 1'
#
loop_
_entity.id
_entity.type
_entity.pdbx_description
1 polymer ?
#
loop_
_entity_poly.entity_id
_entity_poly.type
_entity_poly.pdbx_seq_one_letter_code
_entity_poly.pdbx_strand_id
1 'polypeptide(L)'
;MDGVEILGAFGFLPQAFLSPLTNQRTDHYGGNLKNRMRFLMELLKAVKSELGPDFVLGVRLPGDEFEPGGLDLAQMREVCRQVDASGLVDYFNIIAHTNITHLGRARHWAPTPTPHGVFVHLAAGIREVVEVPVFTVGRIVDPARAEDILARGQADMVGMTRAHICDPEILPKIQGKIKSHVRICAGANVCIANRYAGKPIRCIQNASLPTPGAALSQASHAKEIAVIGAGPAGLECARIAAERGHRVTVFDAANRAGGQLALWSSAPSTKELARVIDWRLEELERLGVSITLNRLIEREDILALGADAIVIATGAMDSCRAFSGADRISVLSPHEVLGGHPVTATRALVLNEGRGQAGLAAAEALLHQGIAAEMITSDIAVAADLDPTNRSAWYERLGKQDCSFTAAHILEE
;
A
#
# COMPACT_ATOMS: atom_id res chain seq x y z
N MET A 1 31.59 2.35 -3.25
CA MET A 1 30.45 1.48 -3.60
C MET A 1 30.93 0.07 -3.36
N ASP A 2 30.23 -0.72 -2.55
CA ASP A 2 30.74 -2.00 -2.05
C ASP A 2 30.11 -3.20 -2.74
N GLY A 3 29.03 -2.96 -3.51
CA GLY A 3 28.32 -4.00 -4.23
C GLY A 3 27.30 -3.48 -5.23
N VAL A 4 26.77 -4.38 -6.06
CA VAL A 4 25.70 -4.13 -7.03
C VAL A 4 24.71 -5.29 -7.04
N GLU A 5 23.43 -5.01 -7.27
CA GLU A 5 22.39 -6.01 -7.46
C GLU A 5 21.87 -5.95 -8.91
N ILE A 6 21.98 -7.06 -9.62
CA ILE A 6 21.42 -7.19 -10.97
C ILE A 6 19.92 -7.44 -10.88
N LEU A 7 19.15 -6.60 -11.56
CA LEU A 7 17.70 -6.73 -11.60
C LEU A 7 17.25 -7.73 -12.66
N GLY A 8 17.08 -8.98 -12.25
CA GLY A 8 16.58 -10.08 -13.07
C GLY A 8 15.08 -10.37 -12.84
N ALA A 9 14.28 -9.33 -12.62
CA ALA A 9 12.88 -9.44 -12.25
C ALA A 9 12.01 -8.38 -12.96
N PHE A 10 10.71 -8.31 -12.70
CA PHE A 10 9.73 -7.33 -13.21
C PHE A 10 9.54 -7.29 -14.74
N GLY A 11 9.90 -8.35 -15.45
CA GLY A 11 9.83 -8.36 -16.91
C GLY A 11 10.99 -7.63 -17.59
N PHE A 12 12.03 -7.20 -16.83
CA PHE A 12 13.23 -6.64 -17.41
C PHE A 12 14.07 -7.70 -18.14
N LEU A 13 15.05 -7.26 -18.90
CA LEU A 13 15.75 -8.06 -19.88
C LEU A 13 16.25 -9.43 -19.36
N PRO A 14 16.89 -9.56 -18.17
CA PRO A 14 17.33 -10.88 -17.71
C PRO A 14 16.15 -11.84 -17.43
N GLN A 15 15.05 -11.34 -16.85
CA GLN A 15 13.84 -12.15 -16.67
C GLN A 15 13.18 -12.48 -18.02
N ALA A 16 13.15 -11.51 -18.94
CA ALA A 16 12.54 -11.72 -20.27
C ALA A 16 13.24 -12.82 -21.07
N PHE A 17 14.57 -13.00 -20.90
CA PHE A 17 15.30 -14.14 -21.47
C PHE A 17 15.04 -15.44 -20.73
N LEU A 18 14.87 -15.39 -19.41
CA LEU A 18 14.69 -16.55 -18.56
C LEU A 18 13.28 -17.15 -18.66
N SER A 19 12.25 -16.30 -18.72
CA SER A 19 10.85 -16.72 -18.73
C SER A 19 10.42 -17.34 -20.05
N PRO A 20 9.79 -18.51 -20.06
CA PRO A 20 9.24 -19.11 -21.27
C PRO A 20 8.05 -18.33 -21.86
N LEU A 21 7.40 -17.45 -21.06
CA LEU A 21 6.31 -16.59 -21.55
C LEU A 21 6.81 -15.54 -22.54
N THR A 22 8.00 -15.00 -22.31
CA THR A 22 8.55 -13.89 -23.09
C THR A 22 9.64 -14.32 -24.05
N ASN A 23 10.39 -15.38 -23.71
CA ASN A 23 11.45 -15.91 -24.55
C ASN A 23 10.94 -16.97 -25.53
N GLN A 24 10.50 -16.52 -26.68
CA GLN A 24 10.04 -17.37 -27.80
C GLN A 24 11.16 -17.64 -28.83
N ARG A 25 12.44 -17.45 -28.46
CA ARG A 25 13.61 -17.65 -29.35
C ARG A 25 13.83 -19.12 -29.63
N THR A 26 14.36 -19.40 -30.83
CA THR A 26 14.70 -20.75 -31.30
C THR A 26 16.21 -20.99 -31.41
N ASP A 27 17.03 -19.97 -31.10
CA ASP A 27 18.49 -20.05 -31.06
C ASP A 27 19.00 -20.54 -29.69
N HIS A 28 20.30 -20.45 -29.47
CA HIS A 28 20.96 -20.90 -28.24
C HIS A 28 20.67 -20.06 -26.99
N TYR A 29 19.82 -19.02 -27.08
CA TYR A 29 19.26 -18.26 -25.94
C TYR A 29 17.82 -18.63 -25.64
N GLY A 30 17.19 -19.54 -26.40
CA GLY A 30 15.79 -19.92 -26.25
C GLY A 30 15.54 -21.40 -26.10
N GLY A 31 14.28 -21.80 -25.93
CA GLY A 31 13.87 -23.19 -25.80
C GLY A 31 14.04 -23.74 -24.39
N ASN A 32 14.97 -24.64 -24.13
CA ASN A 32 15.16 -25.28 -22.83
C ASN A 32 15.70 -24.31 -21.74
N LEU A 33 15.59 -24.67 -20.48
CA LEU A 33 15.98 -23.83 -19.34
C LEU A 33 17.47 -23.41 -19.42
N LYS A 34 18.36 -24.32 -19.78
CA LYS A 34 19.80 -24.02 -19.90
C LYS A 34 20.08 -22.89 -20.90
N ASN A 35 19.39 -22.90 -22.03
CA ASN A 35 19.51 -21.85 -23.02
C ASN A 35 18.93 -20.53 -22.56
N ARG A 36 17.76 -20.56 -21.94
CA ARG A 36 17.12 -19.36 -21.38
C ARG A 36 17.94 -18.72 -20.25
N MET A 37 18.67 -19.50 -19.47
CA MET A 37 19.58 -19.02 -18.42
C MET A 37 20.86 -18.38 -19.00
N ARG A 38 21.22 -18.66 -20.22
CA ARG A 38 22.52 -18.24 -20.84
C ARG A 38 22.76 -16.73 -20.70
N PHE A 39 21.77 -15.91 -21.04
CA PHE A 39 21.91 -14.45 -20.94
C PHE A 39 22.19 -14.00 -19.51
N LEU A 40 21.47 -14.53 -18.54
CA LEU A 40 21.69 -14.21 -17.12
C LEU A 40 23.10 -14.61 -16.68
N MET A 41 23.55 -15.81 -17.02
CA MET A 41 24.88 -16.33 -16.65
C MET A 41 26.02 -15.52 -17.30
N GLU A 42 25.89 -15.16 -18.56
CA GLU A 42 26.86 -14.32 -19.26
C GLU A 42 26.93 -12.91 -18.65
N LEU A 43 25.78 -12.32 -18.33
CA LEU A 43 25.71 -11.02 -17.67
C LEU A 43 26.38 -11.04 -16.28
N LEU A 44 26.04 -12.01 -15.43
CA LEU A 44 26.65 -12.15 -14.10
C LEU A 44 28.17 -12.34 -14.19
N LYS A 45 28.63 -13.19 -15.14
CA LYS A 45 30.06 -13.42 -15.38
C LYS A 45 30.78 -12.16 -15.84
N ALA A 46 30.19 -11.40 -16.76
CA ALA A 46 30.77 -10.15 -17.23
C ALA A 46 30.90 -9.12 -16.11
N VAL A 47 29.82 -8.94 -15.31
CA VAL A 47 29.82 -8.00 -14.21
C VAL A 47 30.86 -8.39 -13.13
N LYS A 48 30.91 -9.68 -12.73
CA LYS A 48 31.91 -10.15 -11.71
C LYS A 48 33.33 -9.99 -12.22
N SER A 49 33.56 -10.23 -13.51
CA SER A 49 34.91 -10.05 -14.13
C SER A 49 35.38 -8.59 -14.13
N GLU A 50 34.47 -7.64 -14.34
CA GLU A 50 34.80 -6.21 -14.38
C GLU A 50 34.95 -5.61 -12.98
N LEU A 51 34.17 -6.08 -12.01
CA LEU A 51 34.16 -5.52 -10.66
C LEU A 51 35.21 -6.16 -9.72
N GLY A 52 35.69 -7.35 -10.08
CA GLY A 52 36.66 -8.10 -9.28
C GLY A 52 36.02 -8.94 -8.14
N PRO A 53 36.86 -9.79 -7.47
CA PRO A 53 36.36 -10.79 -6.52
C PRO A 53 35.80 -10.19 -5.24
N ASP A 54 36.36 -9.07 -4.77
CA ASP A 54 35.98 -8.43 -3.49
C ASP A 54 34.70 -7.59 -3.55
N PHE A 55 34.14 -7.42 -4.76
CA PHE A 55 32.93 -6.64 -4.96
C PHE A 55 31.68 -7.52 -4.84
N VAL A 56 30.75 -7.13 -3.96
CA VAL A 56 29.52 -7.88 -3.72
C VAL A 56 28.58 -7.82 -4.94
N LEU A 57 28.25 -8.98 -5.50
CA LEU A 57 27.31 -9.11 -6.60
C LEU A 57 26.07 -9.88 -6.17
N GLY A 58 24.94 -9.20 -6.06
CA GLY A 58 23.63 -9.81 -5.83
C GLY A 58 22.82 -9.94 -7.11
N VAL A 59 21.82 -10.81 -7.06
CA VAL A 59 20.83 -10.90 -8.14
C VAL A 59 19.42 -10.94 -7.58
N ARG A 60 18.54 -10.10 -8.15
CA ARG A 60 17.12 -10.11 -7.80
C ARG A 60 16.34 -10.90 -8.84
N LEU A 61 15.64 -11.95 -8.40
CA LEU A 61 14.88 -12.86 -9.25
C LEU A 61 13.44 -13.05 -8.72
N PRO A 62 12.46 -13.35 -9.58
CA PRO A 62 11.17 -13.83 -9.12
C PRO A 62 11.35 -15.26 -8.58
N GLY A 63 10.72 -15.57 -7.44
CA GLY A 63 10.60 -16.96 -6.98
C GLY A 63 9.49 -17.71 -7.71
N ASP A 64 8.49 -16.97 -8.23
CA ASP A 64 7.39 -17.45 -9.04
C ASP A 64 6.79 -16.26 -9.83
N GLU A 65 6.48 -16.44 -11.09
CA GLU A 65 5.80 -15.43 -11.91
C GLU A 65 4.28 -15.41 -11.66
N PHE A 66 3.72 -16.51 -11.14
CA PHE A 66 2.28 -16.72 -10.95
C PHE A 66 1.45 -16.46 -12.21
N GLU A 67 2.03 -16.73 -13.37
CA GLU A 67 1.38 -16.64 -14.67
C GLU A 67 1.36 -18.04 -15.35
N PRO A 68 0.24 -18.47 -15.93
CA PRO A 68 0.16 -19.75 -16.61
C PRO A 68 1.26 -19.91 -17.70
N GLY A 69 2.04 -20.94 -17.61
CA GLY A 69 3.17 -21.19 -18.53
C GLY A 69 4.42 -20.35 -18.23
N GLY A 70 4.43 -19.56 -17.15
CA GLY A 70 5.59 -18.82 -16.67
C GLY A 70 6.54 -19.66 -15.82
N LEU A 71 7.52 -18.99 -15.23
CA LEU A 71 8.45 -19.59 -14.27
C LEU A 71 7.73 -19.85 -12.94
N ASP A 72 7.75 -21.07 -12.47
CA ASP A 72 7.28 -21.48 -11.16
C ASP A 72 8.42 -21.63 -10.14
N LEU A 73 8.08 -21.84 -8.86
CA LEU A 73 9.07 -22.01 -7.80
C LEU A 73 10.01 -23.19 -8.05
N ALA A 74 9.53 -24.31 -8.65
CA ALA A 74 10.37 -25.46 -8.90
C ALA A 74 11.45 -25.15 -9.94
N GLN A 75 11.10 -24.46 -11.01
CA GLN A 75 12.04 -24.00 -12.02
C GLN A 75 13.01 -22.96 -11.46
N MET A 76 12.52 -22.04 -10.61
CA MET A 76 13.36 -21.00 -10.00
C MET A 76 14.32 -21.56 -8.96
N ARG A 77 13.96 -22.61 -8.24
CA ARG A 77 14.90 -23.38 -7.39
C ARG A 77 16.06 -23.92 -8.22
N GLU A 78 15.78 -24.50 -9.38
CA GLU A 78 16.83 -25.01 -10.28
C GLU A 78 17.70 -23.90 -10.87
N VAL A 79 17.09 -22.76 -11.27
CA VAL A 79 17.83 -21.56 -11.71
C VAL A 79 18.78 -21.08 -10.62
N CYS A 80 18.28 -20.86 -9.41
CA CYS A 80 19.09 -20.35 -8.30
C CYS A 80 20.20 -21.35 -7.91
N ARG A 81 19.91 -22.65 -7.90
CA ARG A 81 20.90 -23.69 -7.63
C ARG A 81 22.06 -23.67 -8.65
N GLN A 82 21.75 -23.48 -9.96
CA GLN A 82 22.79 -23.41 -10.99
C GLN A 82 23.59 -22.10 -10.92
N VAL A 83 22.94 -20.99 -10.61
CA VAL A 83 23.61 -19.69 -10.42
C VAL A 83 24.52 -19.76 -9.19
N ASP A 84 24.05 -20.29 -8.06
CA ASP A 84 24.84 -20.49 -6.84
C ASP A 84 26.08 -21.37 -7.09
N ALA A 85 25.88 -22.53 -7.70
CA ALA A 85 26.96 -23.45 -8.06
C ALA A 85 28.03 -22.84 -8.98
N SER A 86 27.74 -21.75 -9.68
CA SER A 86 28.71 -21.03 -10.53
C SER A 86 29.67 -20.15 -9.70
N GLY A 87 29.37 -19.85 -8.44
CA GLY A 87 30.15 -18.95 -7.58
C GLY A 87 30.17 -17.48 -8.05
N LEU A 88 29.22 -17.07 -8.92
CA LEU A 88 29.20 -15.72 -9.49
C LEU A 88 28.49 -14.70 -8.61
N VAL A 89 27.57 -15.13 -7.73
CA VAL A 89 26.77 -14.24 -6.88
C VAL A 89 27.06 -14.44 -5.41
N ASP A 90 26.90 -13.39 -4.65
CA ASP A 90 27.13 -13.36 -3.21
C ASP A 90 25.78 -13.42 -2.41
N TYR A 91 24.64 -13.18 -3.08
CA TYR A 91 23.31 -13.36 -2.50
C TYR A 91 22.19 -13.36 -3.55
N PHE A 92 21.03 -13.90 -3.17
CA PHE A 92 19.79 -13.79 -3.92
C PHE A 92 18.81 -12.85 -3.20
N ASN A 93 18.09 -12.03 -3.98
CA ASN A 93 16.97 -11.22 -3.48
C ASN A 93 15.69 -11.67 -4.18
N ILE A 94 14.82 -12.35 -3.44
CA ILE A 94 13.66 -13.03 -4.03
C ILE A 94 12.40 -12.21 -3.90
N ILE A 95 11.74 -12.04 -5.02
CA ILE A 95 10.45 -11.37 -5.14
C ILE A 95 9.44 -12.27 -5.86
N ALA A 96 8.30 -11.72 -6.28
CA ALA A 96 7.27 -12.47 -6.98
C ALA A 96 6.65 -11.68 -8.13
N HIS A 97 6.00 -12.40 -9.02
CA HIS A 97 5.27 -11.89 -10.17
C HIS A 97 6.14 -11.29 -11.27
N THR A 98 5.47 -10.88 -12.33
CA THR A 98 6.02 -10.15 -13.48
C THR A 98 5.16 -8.94 -13.77
N ASN A 99 5.69 -7.97 -14.52
CA ASN A 99 4.95 -6.78 -14.95
C ASN A 99 4.33 -6.93 -16.36
N ILE A 100 4.26 -8.14 -16.91
CA ILE A 100 3.70 -8.41 -18.23
C ILE A 100 2.21 -8.05 -18.27
N THR A 101 1.48 -8.34 -17.19
CA THR A 101 0.08 -7.99 -17.04
C THR A 101 -0.12 -6.86 -16.02
N HIS A 102 -1.22 -6.11 -16.15
CA HIS A 102 -1.60 -5.12 -15.13
C HIS A 102 -1.88 -5.78 -13.78
N LEU A 103 -2.45 -6.98 -13.79
CA LEU A 103 -2.76 -7.72 -12.58
C LEU A 103 -1.48 -8.26 -11.92
N GLY A 104 -0.55 -8.83 -12.68
CA GLY A 104 0.78 -9.24 -12.17
C GLY A 104 1.51 -8.08 -11.51
N ARG A 105 1.50 -6.90 -12.14
CA ARG A 105 2.04 -5.66 -11.57
C ARG A 105 1.36 -5.26 -10.27
N ALA A 106 0.02 -5.33 -10.21
CA ALA A 106 -0.73 -5.01 -8.99
C ALA A 106 -0.37 -5.95 -7.84
N ARG A 107 -0.28 -7.25 -8.10
CA ARG A 107 0.09 -8.28 -7.13
C ARG A 107 1.54 -8.17 -6.68
N HIS A 108 2.45 -7.81 -7.58
CA HIS A 108 3.84 -7.55 -7.24
C HIS A 108 3.99 -6.43 -6.18
N TRP A 109 3.28 -5.32 -6.36
CA TRP A 109 3.22 -4.22 -5.38
C TRP A 109 2.16 -4.44 -4.30
N ALA A 110 1.84 -5.66 -3.99
CA ALA A 110 0.80 -6.15 -3.07
C ALA A 110 0.17 -5.04 -2.19
N PRO A 111 -1.03 -4.53 -2.52
CA PRO A 111 -1.74 -3.54 -1.71
C PRO A 111 -2.46 -4.20 -0.54
N THR A 112 -3.09 -3.41 0.36
CA THR A 112 -4.13 -3.94 1.25
C THR A 112 -5.27 -4.54 0.40
N PRO A 113 -5.88 -5.68 0.79
CA PRO A 113 -5.72 -6.49 2.01
C PRO A 113 -4.76 -7.67 1.87
N THR A 114 -3.85 -7.67 0.89
CA THR A 114 -2.90 -8.78 0.72
C THR A 114 -2.15 -9.07 2.03
N PRO A 115 -1.98 -10.32 2.46
CA PRO A 115 -1.29 -10.65 3.71
C PRO A 115 0.15 -10.14 3.79
N HIS A 116 0.61 -9.79 4.98
CA HIS A 116 1.99 -9.37 5.22
C HIS A 116 2.96 -10.54 5.00
N GLY A 117 4.04 -10.27 4.25
CA GLY A 117 5.04 -11.31 3.94
C GLY A 117 4.53 -12.38 2.98
N VAL A 118 3.59 -12.03 2.10
CA VAL A 118 2.91 -12.96 1.17
C VAL A 118 3.86 -13.80 0.31
N PHE A 119 5.09 -13.32 0.06
CA PHE A 119 6.08 -13.98 -0.80
C PHE A 119 7.22 -14.66 -0.03
N VAL A 120 7.19 -14.68 1.30
CA VAL A 120 8.26 -15.27 2.13
C VAL A 120 8.50 -16.74 1.82
N HIS A 121 7.45 -17.50 1.50
CA HIS A 121 7.57 -18.91 1.12
C HIS A 121 8.43 -19.17 -0.12
N LEU A 122 8.52 -18.20 -1.03
CA LEU A 122 9.37 -18.30 -2.22
C LEU A 122 10.85 -18.20 -1.84
N ALA A 123 11.20 -17.23 -1.01
CA ALA A 123 12.56 -17.08 -0.49
C ALA A 123 12.97 -18.32 0.33
N ALA A 124 12.09 -18.79 1.23
CA ALA A 124 12.31 -20.00 2.01
C ALA A 124 12.58 -21.22 1.12
N GLY A 125 11.76 -21.40 0.06
CA GLY A 125 11.95 -22.51 -0.87
C GLY A 125 13.25 -22.43 -1.68
N ILE A 126 13.76 -21.23 -2.02
CA ILE A 126 15.04 -21.06 -2.69
C ILE A 126 16.19 -21.28 -1.70
N ARG A 127 16.07 -20.78 -0.47
CA ARG A 127 17.09 -20.96 0.58
C ARG A 127 17.42 -22.43 0.87
N GLU A 128 16.49 -23.34 0.65
CA GLU A 128 16.71 -24.79 0.81
C GLU A 128 17.70 -25.39 -0.22
N VAL A 129 18.01 -24.70 -1.31
CA VAL A 129 18.78 -25.24 -2.45
C VAL A 129 20.00 -24.42 -2.82
N VAL A 130 20.32 -23.37 -2.05
CA VAL A 130 21.49 -22.50 -2.26
C VAL A 130 22.28 -22.32 -0.96
N GLU A 131 23.57 -22.03 -1.08
CA GLU A 131 24.47 -21.81 0.07
C GLU A 131 24.62 -20.31 0.42
N VAL A 132 24.53 -19.41 -0.59
CA VAL A 132 24.64 -17.98 -0.35
C VAL A 132 23.38 -17.40 0.28
N PRO A 133 23.47 -16.27 1.03
CA PRO A 133 22.33 -15.66 1.66
C PRO A 133 21.14 -15.37 0.73
N VAL A 134 19.93 -15.58 1.24
CA VAL A 134 18.68 -15.31 0.53
C VAL A 134 17.90 -14.21 1.22
N PHE A 135 17.60 -13.14 0.49
CA PHE A 135 16.81 -12.02 0.95
C PHE A 135 15.36 -12.16 0.49
N THR A 136 14.42 -11.74 1.33
CA THR A 136 13.00 -11.72 1.00
C THR A 136 12.43 -10.32 1.03
N VAL A 137 11.50 -10.05 0.12
CA VAL A 137 10.72 -8.81 0.09
C VAL A 137 9.26 -9.14 -0.25
N GLY A 138 8.35 -8.25 0.04
CA GLY A 138 6.95 -8.38 -0.36
C GLY A 138 6.00 -8.14 0.81
N ARG A 139 5.57 -6.88 0.95
CA ARG A 139 4.64 -6.46 2.00
C ARG A 139 5.05 -6.87 3.42
N ILE A 140 6.33 -6.85 3.72
CA ILE A 140 6.85 -6.95 5.09
C ILE A 140 6.95 -5.52 5.60
N VAL A 141 6.03 -5.14 6.49
CA VAL A 141 5.83 -3.75 6.92
C VAL A 141 5.88 -3.60 8.44
N ASP A 142 5.83 -4.71 9.15
CA ASP A 142 5.90 -4.80 10.62
C ASP A 142 7.25 -5.37 11.03
N PRO A 143 8.03 -4.69 11.90
CA PRO A 143 9.30 -5.19 12.41
C PRO A 143 9.20 -6.54 13.12
N ALA A 144 8.13 -6.78 13.87
CA ALA A 144 7.93 -8.06 14.55
C ALA A 144 7.77 -9.22 13.54
N ARG A 145 7.10 -8.96 12.41
CA ARG A 145 7.00 -9.94 11.32
C ARG A 145 8.34 -10.17 10.63
N ALA A 146 9.16 -9.12 10.47
CA ALA A 146 10.51 -9.26 9.92
C ALA A 146 11.38 -10.15 10.81
N GLU A 147 11.35 -9.93 12.12
CA GLU A 147 12.06 -10.75 13.12
C GLU A 147 11.61 -12.21 13.09
N ASP A 148 10.30 -12.47 13.06
CA ASP A 148 9.73 -13.83 12.97
C ASP A 148 10.23 -14.58 11.71
N ILE A 149 10.34 -13.91 10.57
CA ILE A 149 10.86 -14.49 9.31
C ILE A 149 12.32 -14.93 9.49
N LEU A 150 13.15 -14.08 10.08
CA LEU A 150 14.56 -14.38 10.32
C LEU A 150 14.73 -15.48 11.38
N ALA A 151 14.00 -15.40 12.48
CA ALA A 151 14.05 -16.40 13.56
C ALA A 151 13.65 -17.80 13.11
N ARG A 152 12.72 -17.89 12.15
CA ARG A 152 12.31 -19.17 11.53
C ARG A 152 13.25 -19.64 10.43
N GLY A 153 14.30 -18.90 10.11
CA GLY A 153 15.22 -19.24 9.05
C GLY A 153 14.60 -19.24 7.65
N GLN A 154 13.54 -18.45 7.44
CA GLN A 154 12.85 -18.36 6.14
C GLN A 154 13.58 -17.46 5.13
N ALA A 155 14.46 -16.59 5.61
CA ALA A 155 15.36 -15.75 4.84
C ALA A 155 16.52 -15.31 5.74
N ASP A 156 17.61 -14.79 5.16
CA ASP A 156 18.77 -14.27 5.87
C ASP A 156 18.72 -12.74 6.02
N MET A 157 17.93 -12.06 5.18
CA MET A 157 17.64 -10.63 5.28
C MET A 157 16.23 -10.31 4.78
N VAL A 158 15.66 -9.23 5.31
CA VAL A 158 14.31 -8.78 4.96
C VAL A 158 14.33 -7.37 4.38
N GLY A 159 13.74 -7.20 3.19
CA GLY A 159 13.55 -5.91 2.55
C GLY A 159 12.21 -5.26 2.92
N MET A 160 12.25 -4.06 3.54
CA MET A 160 11.08 -3.36 4.09
C MET A 160 10.86 -1.97 3.47
N THR A 161 11.03 -1.80 2.16
CA THR A 161 11.05 -0.49 1.49
C THR A 161 9.86 0.41 1.83
N ARG A 162 8.61 -0.10 1.71
CA ARG A 162 7.42 0.71 2.02
C ARG A 162 7.27 1.02 3.50
N ALA A 163 7.80 0.17 4.38
CA ALA A 163 7.87 0.48 5.82
C ALA A 163 8.78 1.68 6.08
N HIS A 164 9.98 1.72 5.47
CA HIS A 164 10.90 2.86 5.59
C HIS A 164 10.38 4.15 4.91
N ILE A 165 9.63 4.05 3.81
CA ILE A 165 8.91 5.20 3.23
C ILE A 165 7.88 5.74 4.23
N CYS A 166 7.16 4.86 4.90
CA CYS A 166 6.16 5.20 5.90
C CYS A 166 6.80 5.75 7.17
N ASP A 167 7.85 5.09 7.66
CA ASP A 167 8.58 5.47 8.86
C ASP A 167 10.11 5.35 8.65
N PRO A 168 10.79 6.44 8.26
CA PRO A 168 12.25 6.44 8.12
C PRO A 168 12.99 6.13 9.42
N GLU A 169 12.34 6.35 10.56
CA GLU A 169 12.91 6.17 11.89
C GLU A 169 12.57 4.81 12.52
N ILE A 170 12.09 3.86 11.73
CA ILE A 170 11.64 2.55 12.22
C ILE A 170 12.73 1.84 13.06
N LEU A 171 13.98 1.86 12.62
CA LEU A 171 15.08 1.21 13.35
C LEU A 171 15.41 1.90 14.70
N PRO A 172 15.64 3.21 14.78
CA PRO A 172 15.86 3.87 16.07
C PRO A 172 14.65 3.77 17.02
N LYS A 173 13.42 3.66 16.51
CA LYS A 173 12.23 3.44 17.34
C LYS A 173 12.21 2.05 17.98
N ILE A 174 12.43 0.98 17.22
CA ILE A 174 12.49 -0.38 17.77
C ILE A 174 13.69 -0.60 18.70
N GLN A 175 14.77 0.18 18.52
CA GLN A 175 15.92 0.19 19.43
C GLN A 175 15.69 1.05 20.69
N GLY A 176 14.51 1.66 20.85
CA GLY A 176 14.19 2.52 22.00
C GLY A 176 14.95 3.87 22.04
N LYS A 177 15.63 4.24 20.94
CA LYS A 177 16.35 5.52 20.82
C LYS A 177 15.42 6.70 20.57
N ILE A 178 14.26 6.46 19.98
CA ILE A 178 13.20 7.45 19.74
C ILE A 178 11.93 6.98 20.43
N LYS A 179 11.36 7.84 21.28
CA LYS A 179 10.13 7.57 22.05
C LYS A 179 8.89 7.91 21.24
N SER A 180 8.67 7.25 20.13
CA SER A 180 7.48 7.40 19.27
C SER A 180 7.11 6.02 18.75
N HIS A 181 5.83 5.79 18.49
CA HIS A 181 5.36 4.53 17.97
C HIS A 181 5.78 4.33 16.51
N VAL A 182 6.02 3.09 16.11
CA VAL A 182 6.35 2.77 14.71
C VAL A 182 5.11 2.95 13.83
N ARG A 183 5.24 3.72 12.74
CA ARG A 183 4.20 3.85 11.72
C ARG A 183 4.20 2.65 10.79
N ILE A 184 3.29 1.73 10.97
CA ILE A 184 3.19 0.55 10.12
C ILE A 184 2.47 0.89 8.82
N CYS A 185 3.09 0.60 7.67
CA CYS A 185 2.53 0.89 6.36
C CYS A 185 1.18 0.19 6.13
N ALA A 186 0.13 0.95 5.85
CA ALA A 186 -1.22 0.44 5.60
C ALA A 186 -1.42 -0.17 4.18
N GLY A 187 -0.41 -0.21 3.33
CA GLY A 187 -0.51 -0.82 2.01
C GLY A 187 -1.37 -0.09 0.98
N ALA A 188 -1.67 1.19 1.18
CA ALA A 188 -2.51 1.99 0.27
C ALA A 188 -1.87 2.30 -1.10
N ASN A 189 -0.59 1.99 -1.29
CA ASN A 189 0.17 2.13 -2.53
C ASN A 189 0.19 3.53 -3.18
N VAL A 190 -0.14 4.60 -2.45
CA VAL A 190 -0.03 5.98 -2.97
C VAL A 190 1.40 6.33 -3.40
N CYS A 191 2.42 5.79 -2.71
CA CYS A 191 3.82 5.93 -3.09
C CYS A 191 4.12 5.30 -4.46
N ILE A 192 3.55 4.14 -4.74
CA ILE A 192 3.67 3.43 -6.02
C ILE A 192 2.92 4.16 -7.13
N ALA A 193 1.67 4.59 -6.86
CA ALA A 193 0.87 5.38 -7.79
C ALA A 193 1.60 6.64 -8.24
N ASN A 194 2.13 7.41 -7.31
CA ASN A 194 2.88 8.63 -7.62
C ASN A 194 4.14 8.35 -8.45
N ARG A 195 4.89 7.28 -8.11
CA ARG A 195 6.07 6.88 -8.88
C ARG A 195 5.72 6.59 -10.34
N TYR A 196 4.65 5.82 -10.59
CA TYR A 196 4.21 5.52 -11.96
C TYR A 196 3.67 6.76 -12.70
N ALA A 197 3.12 7.72 -11.98
CA ALA A 197 2.68 8.99 -12.55
C ALA A 197 3.82 10.02 -12.73
N GLY A 198 5.08 9.65 -12.46
CA GLY A 198 6.22 10.58 -12.53
C GLY A 198 6.19 11.70 -11.48
N LYS A 199 5.42 11.51 -10.42
CA LYS A 199 5.25 12.49 -9.33
C LYS A 199 6.18 12.15 -8.15
N PRO A 200 6.52 13.12 -7.30
CA PRO A 200 7.24 12.86 -6.06
C PRO A 200 6.53 11.81 -5.20
N ILE A 201 7.30 10.92 -4.60
CA ILE A 201 6.77 9.89 -3.70
C ILE A 201 6.08 10.57 -2.51
N ARG A 202 4.86 10.09 -2.19
CA ARG A 202 4.08 10.50 -1.02
C ARG A 202 3.58 9.27 -0.27
N CYS A 203 3.28 9.46 1.01
CA CYS A 203 2.70 8.42 1.86
C CYS A 203 1.49 8.98 2.59
N ILE A 204 0.43 8.19 2.72
CA ILE A 204 -0.78 8.60 3.48
C ILE A 204 -0.52 8.74 4.98
N GLN A 205 0.53 8.10 5.49
CA GLN A 205 0.94 8.13 6.89
C GLN A 205 2.04 9.14 7.18
N ASN A 206 2.97 9.36 6.24
CA ASN A 206 4.15 10.19 6.43
C ASN A 206 3.98 11.54 5.71
N ALA A 207 3.49 12.53 6.41
CA ALA A 207 3.25 13.87 5.88
C ALA A 207 4.56 14.64 5.57
N SER A 208 5.69 14.25 6.18
CA SER A 208 6.99 14.92 5.98
C SER A 208 7.75 14.44 4.73
N LEU A 209 7.25 13.44 4.03
CA LEU A 209 7.96 12.83 2.92
C LEU A 209 8.36 13.79 1.78
N PRO A 210 7.55 14.81 1.41
CA PRO A 210 7.94 15.78 0.38
C PRO A 210 9.19 16.62 0.75
N THR A 211 9.50 16.71 2.05
CA THR A 211 10.64 17.45 2.58
C THR A 211 11.42 16.59 3.57
N PRO A 212 12.11 15.52 3.11
CA PRO A 212 12.84 14.63 4.00
C PRO A 212 13.92 15.39 4.77
N GLY A 213 14.01 15.11 6.07
CA GLY A 213 15.06 15.71 6.94
C GLY A 213 14.75 17.12 7.42
N ALA A 214 13.62 17.72 7.09
CA ALA A 214 13.17 18.95 7.74
C ALA A 214 12.81 18.63 9.21
N ALA A 215 13.73 18.91 10.12
CA ALA A 215 13.46 18.79 11.56
C ALA A 215 12.35 19.77 11.93
N LEU A 216 11.38 19.29 12.73
CA LEU A 216 10.34 20.15 13.30
C LEU A 216 11.03 21.09 14.32
N SER A 217 11.05 22.39 13.98
CA SER A 217 11.55 23.39 14.92
C SER A 217 10.58 23.54 16.09
N GLN A 218 11.10 23.61 17.30
CA GLN A 218 10.31 23.95 18.48
C GLN A 218 9.76 25.38 18.34
N ALA A 219 8.56 25.59 18.83
CA ALA A 219 7.95 26.91 18.86
C ALA A 219 8.69 27.81 19.87
N SER A 220 8.93 29.07 19.51
CA SER A 220 9.53 30.05 20.43
C SER A 220 8.64 30.31 21.66
N HIS A 221 7.33 30.22 21.48
CA HIS A 221 6.31 30.36 22.54
C HIS A 221 5.22 29.31 22.35
N ALA A 222 4.84 28.62 23.43
CA ALA A 222 3.70 27.74 23.43
C ALA A 222 2.40 28.53 23.22
N LYS A 223 1.51 28.02 22.39
CA LYS A 223 0.19 28.57 22.12
C LYS A 223 -0.88 27.56 22.49
N GLU A 224 -2.07 28.06 22.84
CA GLU A 224 -3.29 27.27 22.93
C GLU A 224 -3.88 27.10 21.52
N ILE A 225 -3.96 25.86 21.04
CA ILE A 225 -4.46 25.58 19.69
C ILE A 225 -5.69 24.68 19.79
N ALA A 226 -6.79 25.15 19.20
CA ALA A 226 -7.99 24.33 19.04
C ALA A 226 -8.06 23.78 17.60
N VAL A 227 -8.24 22.48 17.47
CA VAL A 227 -8.41 21.80 16.16
C VAL A 227 -9.84 21.29 16.10
N ILE A 228 -10.59 21.74 15.10
CA ILE A 228 -11.99 21.36 14.89
C ILE A 228 -12.03 20.31 13.77
N GLY A 229 -12.32 19.08 14.15
CA GLY A 229 -12.33 17.89 13.31
C GLY A 229 -11.21 16.91 13.66
N ALA A 230 -11.56 15.70 14.09
CA ALA A 230 -10.66 14.60 14.42
C ALA A 230 -10.48 13.61 13.23
N GLY A 231 -10.62 14.08 12.01
CA GLY A 231 -10.22 13.36 10.80
C GLY A 231 -8.70 13.31 10.63
N PRO A 232 -8.14 12.59 9.64
CA PRO A 232 -6.70 12.45 9.44
C PRO A 232 -5.93 13.78 9.37
N ALA A 233 -6.53 14.81 8.78
CA ALA A 233 -5.91 16.14 8.67
C ALA A 233 -5.82 16.83 10.04
N GLY A 234 -6.89 16.82 10.81
CA GLY A 234 -6.90 17.42 12.15
C GLY A 234 -6.01 16.68 13.14
N LEU A 235 -6.04 15.35 13.15
CA LEU A 235 -5.16 14.53 13.99
C LEU A 235 -3.67 14.75 13.67
N GLU A 236 -3.30 14.85 12.38
CA GLU A 236 -1.91 15.13 12.00
C GLU A 236 -1.49 16.56 12.36
N CYS A 237 -2.37 17.54 12.16
CA CYS A 237 -2.12 18.91 12.56
C CYS A 237 -1.91 19.03 14.08
N ALA A 238 -2.78 18.38 14.86
CA ALA A 238 -2.68 18.36 16.31
C ALA A 238 -1.37 17.72 16.78
N ARG A 239 -0.98 16.59 16.17
CA ARG A 239 0.28 15.91 16.47
C ARG A 239 1.51 16.81 16.21
N ILE A 240 1.57 17.42 15.02
CA ILE A 240 2.68 18.31 14.67
C ILE A 240 2.74 19.54 15.58
N ALA A 241 1.58 20.13 15.89
CA ALA A 241 1.51 21.29 16.78
C ALA A 241 2.01 20.92 18.21
N ALA A 242 1.57 19.77 18.73
CA ALA A 242 2.01 19.29 20.04
C ALA A 242 3.50 18.94 20.08
N GLU A 243 4.04 18.29 19.03
CA GLU A 243 5.48 18.03 18.92
C GLU A 243 6.33 19.31 18.88
N ARG A 244 5.77 20.39 18.36
CA ARG A 244 6.40 21.72 18.39
C ARG A 244 6.29 22.44 19.72
N GLY A 245 5.63 21.85 20.72
CA GLY A 245 5.50 22.39 22.07
C GLY A 245 4.26 23.25 22.32
N HIS A 246 3.25 23.22 21.43
CA HIS A 246 1.96 23.89 21.67
C HIS A 246 1.05 23.04 22.53
N ARG A 247 0.12 23.67 23.27
CA ARG A 247 -0.97 22.99 23.96
C ARG A 247 -2.16 22.86 23.01
N VAL A 248 -2.58 21.63 22.74
CA VAL A 248 -3.55 21.33 21.69
C VAL A 248 -4.77 20.62 22.26
N THR A 249 -5.95 21.07 21.84
CA THR A 249 -7.22 20.36 22.08
C THR A 249 -7.91 20.11 20.74
N VAL A 250 -8.36 18.87 20.53
CA VAL A 250 -9.11 18.47 19.34
C VAL A 250 -10.58 18.29 19.68
N PHE A 251 -11.46 18.80 18.85
CA PHE A 251 -12.92 18.63 18.97
C PHE A 251 -13.49 17.95 17.75
N ASP A 252 -14.46 17.05 17.94
CA ASP A 252 -15.20 16.42 16.83
C ASP A 252 -16.67 16.20 17.22
N ALA A 253 -17.57 16.45 16.28
CA ALA A 253 -19.00 16.20 16.44
C ALA A 253 -19.35 14.71 16.50
N ALA A 254 -18.53 13.85 15.88
CA ALA A 254 -18.71 12.40 15.87
C ALA A 254 -18.38 11.76 17.22
N ASN A 255 -18.91 10.56 17.43
CA ASN A 255 -18.64 9.75 18.63
C ASN A 255 -17.29 8.99 18.57
N ARG A 256 -16.58 9.08 17.44
CA ARG A 256 -15.25 8.48 17.24
C ARG A 256 -14.38 9.36 16.35
N ALA A 257 -13.08 9.32 16.58
CA ALA A 257 -12.10 9.97 15.72
C ALA A 257 -11.90 9.17 14.40
N GLY A 258 -11.34 9.85 13.39
CA GLY A 258 -10.94 9.26 12.14
C GLY A 258 -11.70 9.77 10.91
N GLY A 259 -12.83 10.47 11.11
CA GLY A 259 -13.63 11.07 10.02
C GLY A 259 -14.00 10.05 8.94
N GLN A 260 -13.98 10.46 7.68
CA GLN A 260 -14.31 9.59 6.54
C GLN A 260 -13.41 8.36 6.42
N LEU A 261 -12.13 8.45 6.84
CA LEU A 261 -11.23 7.31 6.77
C LEU A 261 -11.64 6.18 7.73
N ALA A 262 -12.24 6.51 8.88
CA ALA A 262 -12.81 5.52 9.78
C ALA A 262 -13.99 4.77 9.16
N LEU A 263 -14.78 5.42 8.31
CA LEU A 263 -15.84 4.77 7.52
C LEU A 263 -15.23 3.87 6.43
N TRP A 264 -14.27 4.37 5.68
CA TRP A 264 -13.61 3.56 4.64
C TRP A 264 -12.92 2.31 5.19
N SER A 265 -12.35 2.39 6.38
CA SER A 265 -11.71 1.24 7.03
C SER A 265 -12.71 0.20 7.58
N SER A 266 -14.01 0.43 7.48
CA SER A 266 -15.03 -0.56 7.83
C SER A 266 -15.22 -1.63 6.75
N ALA A 267 -14.93 -1.33 5.49
CA ALA A 267 -15.00 -2.33 4.41
C ALA A 267 -13.88 -3.38 4.57
N PRO A 268 -14.13 -4.65 4.22
CA PRO A 268 -13.23 -5.77 4.49
C PRO A 268 -11.81 -5.59 3.97
N SER A 269 -11.64 -5.10 2.74
CA SER A 269 -10.31 -4.97 2.12
C SER A 269 -9.59 -3.67 2.46
N THR A 270 -10.22 -2.76 3.19
CA THR A 270 -9.64 -1.47 3.58
C THR A 270 -9.36 -1.34 5.07
N LYS A 271 -9.57 -2.39 5.85
CA LYS A 271 -9.39 -2.40 7.32
C LYS A 271 -8.05 -1.86 7.79
N GLU A 272 -6.98 -2.14 7.05
CA GLU A 272 -5.64 -1.68 7.42
C GLU A 272 -5.46 -0.16 7.30
N LEU A 273 -6.37 0.55 6.63
CA LEU A 273 -6.37 2.02 6.60
C LEU A 273 -6.65 2.62 7.98
N ALA A 274 -7.30 1.87 8.89
CA ALA A 274 -7.48 2.28 10.29
C ALA A 274 -6.13 2.60 10.97
N ARG A 275 -5.03 1.96 10.60
CA ARG A 275 -3.68 2.24 11.11
C ARG A 275 -3.24 3.69 10.96
N VAL A 276 -3.82 4.40 9.98
CA VAL A 276 -3.56 5.84 9.78
C VAL A 276 -4.14 6.66 10.94
N ILE A 277 -5.27 6.20 11.48
CA ILE A 277 -5.96 6.83 12.61
C ILE A 277 -5.31 6.37 13.91
N ASP A 278 -5.19 5.05 14.09
CA ASP A 278 -4.71 4.42 15.33
C ASP A 278 -3.36 4.97 15.76
N TRP A 279 -2.38 4.99 14.85
CA TRP A 279 -1.05 5.54 15.13
C TRP A 279 -1.10 7.01 15.58
N ARG A 280 -1.98 7.83 14.96
CA ARG A 280 -2.12 9.23 15.34
C ARG A 280 -2.73 9.40 16.71
N LEU A 281 -3.71 8.57 17.07
CA LEU A 281 -4.31 8.58 18.40
C LEU A 281 -3.29 8.18 19.47
N GLU A 282 -2.50 7.12 19.23
CA GLU A 282 -1.40 6.70 20.11
C GLU A 282 -0.36 7.83 20.31
N GLU A 283 0.01 8.53 19.24
CA GLU A 283 0.95 9.66 19.34
C GLU A 283 0.35 10.88 20.03
N LEU A 284 -0.92 11.18 19.84
CA LEU A 284 -1.60 12.27 20.53
C LEU A 284 -1.74 11.99 22.03
N GLU A 285 -2.02 10.75 22.42
CA GLU A 285 -2.02 10.30 23.81
C GLU A 285 -0.61 10.47 24.42
N ARG A 286 0.45 9.99 23.75
CA ARG A 286 1.85 10.16 24.17
C ARG A 286 2.24 11.63 24.37
N LEU A 287 1.70 12.52 23.53
CA LEU A 287 1.95 13.97 23.56
C LEU A 287 1.04 14.72 24.53
N GLY A 288 0.10 14.05 25.21
CA GLY A 288 -0.83 14.65 26.16
C GLY A 288 -1.89 15.56 25.52
N VAL A 289 -2.25 15.30 24.26
CA VAL A 289 -3.29 16.06 23.55
C VAL A 289 -4.68 15.57 23.95
N SER A 290 -5.56 16.50 24.33
CA SER A 290 -6.96 16.20 24.66
C SER A 290 -7.82 16.10 23.41
N ILE A 291 -8.66 15.05 23.32
CA ILE A 291 -9.64 14.87 22.25
C ILE A 291 -11.05 14.83 22.87
N THR A 292 -11.90 15.75 22.46
CA THR A 292 -13.30 15.85 22.90
C THR A 292 -14.22 15.46 21.76
N LEU A 293 -14.82 14.28 21.84
CA LEU A 293 -15.79 13.75 20.89
C LEU A 293 -17.23 14.12 21.29
N ASN A 294 -18.20 13.87 20.39
CA ASN A 294 -19.61 14.21 20.55
C ASN A 294 -19.82 15.71 20.83
N ARG A 295 -18.96 16.56 20.30
CA ARG A 295 -19.05 18.00 20.48
C ARG A 295 -19.00 18.73 19.14
N LEU A 296 -20.15 19.16 18.67
CA LEU A 296 -20.26 20.10 17.56
C LEU A 296 -19.74 21.47 18.04
N ILE A 297 -18.83 22.05 17.28
CA ILE A 297 -18.30 23.40 17.50
C ILE A 297 -18.88 24.33 16.46
N GLU A 298 -19.69 25.26 16.90
CA GLU A 298 -20.26 26.32 16.07
C GLU A 298 -19.44 27.61 16.17
N ARG A 299 -19.85 28.64 15.44
CA ARG A 299 -19.11 29.90 15.36
C ARG A 299 -18.98 30.58 16.75
N GLU A 300 -20.04 30.56 17.53
CA GLU A 300 -20.11 31.14 18.87
C GLU A 300 -19.17 30.42 19.84
N ASP A 301 -19.10 29.09 19.73
CA ASP A 301 -18.18 28.27 20.55
C ASP A 301 -16.73 28.63 20.24
N ILE A 302 -16.38 28.81 18.95
CA ILE A 302 -15.01 29.15 18.52
C ILE A 302 -14.50 30.39 19.24
N LEU A 303 -15.34 31.41 19.32
CA LEU A 303 -14.97 32.67 20.00
C LEU A 303 -14.82 32.48 21.52
N ALA A 304 -15.55 31.53 22.11
CA ALA A 304 -15.50 31.22 23.53
C ALA A 304 -14.33 30.32 23.95
N LEU A 305 -13.69 29.60 23.02
CA LEU A 305 -12.56 28.68 23.33
C LEU A 305 -11.32 29.39 23.88
N GLY A 306 -11.15 30.68 23.62
CA GLY A 306 -9.98 31.46 24.09
C GLY A 306 -8.66 30.96 23.54
N ALA A 307 -8.65 30.23 22.42
CA ALA A 307 -7.45 29.69 21.79
C ALA A 307 -6.69 30.78 21.01
N ASP A 308 -5.37 30.71 21.05
CA ASP A 308 -4.50 31.61 20.26
C ASP A 308 -4.57 31.34 18.76
N ALA A 309 -4.93 30.11 18.37
CA ALA A 309 -5.13 29.71 16.98
C ALA A 309 -6.20 28.60 16.87
N ILE A 310 -6.98 28.69 15.81
CA ILE A 310 -8.02 27.74 15.46
C ILE A 310 -7.66 27.07 14.13
N VAL A 311 -7.72 25.77 14.07
CA VAL A 311 -7.54 24.97 12.85
C VAL A 311 -8.87 24.31 12.50
N ILE A 312 -9.42 24.65 11.35
CA ILE A 312 -10.65 24.05 10.83
C ILE A 312 -10.29 22.87 9.94
N ALA A 313 -10.59 21.66 10.37
CA ALA A 313 -10.29 20.40 9.70
C ALA A 313 -11.55 19.49 9.62
N THR A 314 -12.72 20.11 9.43
CA THR A 314 -14.04 19.46 9.50
C THR A 314 -14.32 18.51 8.31
N GLY A 315 -13.45 18.47 7.29
CA GLY A 315 -13.57 17.59 6.14
C GLY A 315 -14.66 18.04 5.16
N ALA A 316 -15.31 17.06 4.54
CA ALA A 316 -16.37 17.27 3.57
C ALA A 316 -17.55 16.35 3.86
N MET A 317 -18.73 16.77 3.48
CA MET A 317 -19.95 15.96 3.50
C MET A 317 -20.20 15.38 2.10
N ASP A 318 -20.83 14.21 2.05
CA ASP A 318 -21.33 13.66 0.78
C ASP A 318 -22.40 14.56 0.20
N SER A 319 -22.36 14.72 -1.11
CA SER A 319 -23.47 15.31 -1.88
C SER A 319 -24.02 14.25 -2.81
N CYS A 320 -25.23 13.78 -2.56
CA CYS A 320 -25.94 12.94 -3.52
C CYS A 320 -26.48 13.82 -4.66
N ARG A 321 -26.20 13.42 -5.91
CA ARG A 321 -26.80 14.07 -7.08
C ARG A 321 -28.30 13.81 -7.08
N ALA A 322 -29.10 14.87 -7.22
CA ALA A 322 -30.51 14.72 -7.46
C ALA A 322 -30.74 14.23 -8.91
N PHE A 323 -31.60 13.25 -9.10
CA PHE A 323 -32.05 12.74 -10.39
C PHE A 323 -33.54 12.43 -10.35
N SER A 324 -34.19 12.39 -11.51
CA SER A 324 -35.61 12.09 -11.63
C SER A 324 -35.90 10.66 -11.12
N GLY A 325 -36.93 10.49 -10.30
CA GLY A 325 -37.29 9.19 -9.72
C GLY A 325 -36.51 8.78 -8.47
N ALA A 326 -35.59 9.61 -7.95
CA ALA A 326 -34.88 9.34 -6.71
C ALA A 326 -35.81 9.13 -5.49
N ASP A 327 -36.97 9.68 -5.51
CA ASP A 327 -38.03 9.52 -4.49
C ASP A 327 -38.70 8.14 -4.51
N ARG A 328 -38.48 7.35 -5.55
CA ARG A 328 -39.11 6.01 -5.75
C ARG A 328 -38.19 4.87 -5.29
N ILE A 329 -36.96 5.14 -5.00
CA ILE A 329 -35.95 4.16 -4.62
C ILE A 329 -35.16 4.63 -3.39
N SER A 330 -34.48 3.71 -2.71
CA SER A 330 -33.54 4.07 -1.64
C SER A 330 -32.25 4.56 -2.27
N VAL A 331 -31.88 5.82 -2.03
CA VAL A 331 -30.63 6.43 -2.46
C VAL A 331 -29.76 6.65 -1.24
N LEU A 332 -28.58 6.03 -1.20
CA LEU A 332 -27.64 6.10 -0.09
C LEU A 332 -26.30 6.61 -0.59
N SER A 333 -25.65 7.43 0.22
CA SER A 333 -24.25 7.78 0.01
C SER A 333 -23.32 6.61 0.35
N PRO A 334 -22.09 6.56 -0.17
CA PRO A 334 -21.08 5.59 0.26
C PRO A 334 -20.84 5.62 1.77
N HIS A 335 -20.92 6.78 2.41
CA HIS A 335 -20.72 6.92 3.85
C HIS A 335 -21.87 6.31 4.67
N GLU A 336 -23.10 6.41 4.21
CA GLU A 336 -24.23 5.74 4.87
C GLU A 336 -24.10 4.22 4.78
N VAL A 337 -23.75 3.69 3.61
CA VAL A 337 -23.51 2.25 3.41
C VAL A 337 -22.37 1.76 4.31
N LEU A 338 -21.24 2.45 4.31
CA LEU A 338 -20.07 2.11 5.13
C LEU A 338 -20.29 2.37 6.63
N GLY A 339 -21.21 3.29 6.96
CA GLY A 339 -21.67 3.58 8.32
C GLY A 339 -22.63 2.53 8.89
N GLY A 340 -23.05 1.56 8.07
CA GLY A 340 -23.94 0.46 8.49
C GLY A 340 -25.43 0.79 8.37
N HIS A 341 -25.80 1.74 7.50
CA HIS A 341 -27.22 1.96 7.19
C HIS A 341 -27.86 0.68 6.64
N PRO A 342 -29.00 0.22 7.16
CA PRO A 342 -29.64 -1.01 6.71
C PRO A 342 -30.06 -0.93 5.24
N VAL A 343 -29.66 -1.93 4.44
CA VAL A 343 -30.06 -2.06 3.03
C VAL A 343 -30.92 -3.31 2.89
N THR A 344 -32.17 -3.14 2.47
CA THR A 344 -33.13 -4.25 2.34
C THR A 344 -33.23 -4.80 0.92
N ALA A 345 -32.53 -4.19 -0.05
CA ALA A 345 -32.50 -4.61 -1.43
C ALA A 345 -31.67 -5.88 -1.66
N THR A 346 -31.99 -6.65 -2.70
CA THR A 346 -31.18 -7.80 -3.15
C THR A 346 -30.16 -7.41 -4.21
N ARG A 347 -30.31 -6.23 -4.83
CA ARG A 347 -29.41 -5.65 -5.83
C ARG A 347 -29.22 -4.17 -5.56
N ALA A 348 -28.04 -3.66 -5.82
CA ALA A 348 -27.71 -2.25 -5.72
C ALA A 348 -27.00 -1.76 -6.99
N LEU A 349 -27.37 -0.55 -7.42
CA LEU A 349 -26.66 0.17 -8.45
C LEU A 349 -25.72 1.16 -7.77
N VAL A 350 -24.42 1.05 -8.03
CA VAL A 350 -23.40 1.95 -7.47
C VAL A 350 -22.94 2.92 -8.54
N LEU A 351 -23.42 4.16 -8.48
CA LEU A 351 -23.02 5.21 -9.39
C LEU A 351 -21.63 5.74 -8.99
N ASN A 352 -20.62 5.42 -9.79
CA ASN A 352 -19.23 5.81 -9.56
C ASN A 352 -18.84 7.02 -10.42
N GLU A 353 -19.36 8.18 -10.09
CA GLU A 353 -19.00 9.47 -10.71
C GLU A 353 -17.98 10.28 -9.86
N GLY A 354 -17.81 9.87 -8.61
CA GLY A 354 -16.84 10.46 -7.69
C GLY A 354 -15.42 9.92 -7.89
N ARG A 355 -14.46 10.67 -7.39
CA ARG A 355 -13.05 10.25 -7.37
C ARG A 355 -12.74 9.40 -6.14
N GLY A 356 -11.79 8.48 -6.30
CA GLY A 356 -11.27 7.69 -5.20
C GLY A 356 -11.93 6.33 -5.02
N GLN A 357 -11.89 5.79 -3.80
CA GLN A 357 -12.24 4.39 -3.53
C GLN A 357 -13.56 4.21 -2.76
N ALA A 358 -14.28 5.28 -2.45
CA ALA A 358 -15.48 5.21 -1.60
C ALA A 358 -16.58 4.34 -2.23
N GLY A 359 -16.86 4.51 -3.52
CA GLY A 359 -17.84 3.68 -4.25
C GLY A 359 -17.44 2.20 -4.32
N LEU A 360 -16.14 1.92 -4.53
CA LEU A 360 -15.62 0.55 -4.53
C LEU A 360 -15.76 -0.12 -3.15
N ALA A 361 -15.45 0.62 -2.09
CA ALA A 361 -15.59 0.13 -0.72
C ALA A 361 -17.06 -0.10 -0.33
N ALA A 362 -17.96 0.80 -0.78
CA ALA A 362 -19.40 0.63 -0.59
C ALA A 362 -19.94 -0.60 -1.34
N ALA A 363 -19.52 -0.80 -2.60
CA ALA A 363 -19.88 -2.00 -3.38
C ALA A 363 -19.39 -3.28 -2.65
N GLU A 364 -18.14 -3.31 -2.15
CA GLU A 364 -17.64 -4.45 -1.38
C GLU A 364 -18.45 -4.69 -0.11
N ALA A 365 -18.84 -3.64 0.61
CA ALA A 365 -19.65 -3.77 1.81
C ALA A 365 -21.06 -4.33 1.52
N LEU A 366 -21.67 -3.94 0.39
CA LEU A 366 -22.95 -4.48 -0.08
C LEU A 366 -22.83 -5.97 -0.45
N LEU A 367 -21.80 -6.34 -1.21
CA LEU A 367 -21.53 -7.72 -1.60
C LEU A 367 -21.33 -8.64 -0.38
N HIS A 368 -20.67 -8.15 0.68
CA HIS A 368 -20.52 -8.88 1.94
C HIS A 368 -21.82 -9.07 2.70
N GLN A 369 -22.85 -8.27 2.42
CA GLN A 369 -24.22 -8.43 2.94
C GLN A 369 -25.07 -9.36 2.06
N GLY A 370 -24.49 -9.91 0.98
CA GLY A 370 -25.21 -10.75 0.02
C GLY A 370 -26.04 -9.95 -1.00
N ILE A 371 -25.77 -8.66 -1.15
CA ILE A 371 -26.44 -7.76 -2.08
C ILE A 371 -25.61 -7.70 -3.37
N ALA A 372 -26.15 -8.17 -4.49
CA ALA A 372 -25.50 -8.06 -5.80
C ALA A 372 -25.27 -6.59 -6.17
N ALA A 373 -24.12 -6.26 -6.76
CA ALA A 373 -23.77 -4.88 -7.08
C ALA A 373 -23.47 -4.71 -8.58
N GLU A 374 -24.01 -3.65 -9.18
CA GLU A 374 -23.59 -3.18 -10.49
C GLU A 374 -22.98 -1.79 -10.34
N MET A 375 -21.72 -1.64 -10.72
CA MET A 375 -21.03 -0.34 -10.72
C MET A 375 -21.14 0.31 -12.08
N ILE A 376 -21.71 1.51 -12.13
CA ILE A 376 -21.89 2.30 -13.36
C ILE A 376 -21.05 3.58 -13.27
N THR A 377 -20.49 3.98 -14.41
CA THR A 377 -19.74 5.24 -14.54
C THR A 377 -19.89 5.85 -15.94
N SER A 378 -19.87 7.17 -16.01
CA SER A 378 -19.75 7.92 -17.26
C SER A 378 -18.34 7.86 -17.86
N ASP A 379 -17.32 7.51 -17.05
CA ASP A 379 -15.94 7.35 -17.49
C ASP A 379 -15.75 6.09 -18.36
N ILE A 380 -14.57 5.98 -19.00
CA ILE A 380 -14.16 4.82 -19.82
C ILE A 380 -13.97 3.54 -19.00
N ALA A 381 -13.86 3.65 -17.68
CA ALA A 381 -13.73 2.53 -16.75
C ALA A 381 -14.17 2.97 -15.35
N VAL A 382 -14.74 2.06 -14.57
CA VAL A 382 -15.05 2.31 -13.17
C VAL A 382 -13.74 2.64 -12.43
N ALA A 383 -13.76 3.68 -11.60
CA ALA A 383 -12.59 4.18 -10.89
C ALA A 383 -11.38 4.48 -11.83
N ALA A 384 -11.64 5.12 -12.96
CA ALA A 384 -10.62 5.50 -13.94
C ALA A 384 -9.52 6.42 -13.37
N ASP A 385 -9.85 7.17 -12.33
CA ASP A 385 -8.94 8.06 -11.60
C ASP A 385 -7.94 7.33 -10.69
N LEU A 386 -8.18 6.07 -10.36
CA LEU A 386 -7.23 5.28 -9.60
C LEU A 386 -6.04 4.85 -10.45
N ASP A 387 -4.88 4.77 -9.80
CA ASP A 387 -3.72 4.18 -10.43
C ASP A 387 -3.98 2.73 -10.87
N PRO A 388 -3.30 2.27 -11.95
CA PRO A 388 -3.58 0.95 -12.51
C PRO A 388 -3.36 -0.21 -11.53
N THR A 389 -2.47 -0.06 -10.53
CA THR A 389 -2.18 -1.14 -9.58
C THR A 389 -3.33 -1.32 -8.59
N ASN A 390 -3.82 -0.24 -7.99
CA ASN A 390 -4.97 -0.28 -7.08
C ASN A 390 -6.25 -0.65 -7.83
N ARG A 391 -6.49 -0.06 -9.01
CA ARG A 391 -7.67 -0.38 -9.83
C ARG A 391 -7.72 -1.86 -10.19
N SER A 392 -6.62 -2.44 -10.69
CA SER A 392 -6.57 -3.88 -11.03
C SER A 392 -6.84 -4.78 -9.82
N ALA A 393 -6.33 -4.42 -8.65
CA ALA A 393 -6.58 -5.16 -7.42
C ALA A 393 -8.07 -5.10 -6.99
N TRP A 394 -8.74 -3.95 -7.18
CA TRP A 394 -10.17 -3.82 -6.92
C TRP A 394 -11.00 -4.64 -7.92
N TYR A 395 -10.72 -4.53 -9.22
CA TYR A 395 -11.40 -5.31 -10.25
C TYR A 395 -11.27 -6.81 -10.02
N GLU A 396 -10.09 -7.29 -9.64
CA GLU A 396 -9.90 -8.70 -9.31
C GLU A 396 -10.79 -9.14 -8.13
N ARG A 397 -10.87 -8.34 -7.07
CA ARG A 397 -11.64 -8.72 -5.87
C ARG A 397 -13.14 -8.66 -6.10
N LEU A 398 -13.64 -7.56 -6.65
CA LEU A 398 -15.07 -7.38 -6.88
C LEU A 398 -15.58 -8.31 -7.99
N GLY A 399 -14.79 -8.50 -9.07
CA GLY A 399 -15.15 -9.40 -10.17
C GLY A 399 -15.15 -10.89 -9.80
N LYS A 400 -14.62 -11.30 -8.65
CA LYS A 400 -14.76 -12.65 -8.08
C LYS A 400 -16.06 -12.83 -7.28
N GLN A 401 -16.83 -11.77 -7.09
CA GLN A 401 -18.09 -11.72 -6.39
C GLN A 401 -19.22 -11.37 -7.38
N ASP A 402 -20.45 -11.28 -6.93
CA ASP A 402 -21.59 -10.89 -7.77
C ASP A 402 -21.60 -9.36 -8.02
N CYS A 403 -20.56 -8.90 -8.74
CA CYS A 403 -20.33 -7.50 -9.10
C CYS A 403 -20.06 -7.35 -10.60
N SER A 404 -20.84 -6.52 -11.27
CA SER A 404 -20.64 -6.13 -12.67
C SER A 404 -20.13 -4.69 -12.78
N PHE A 405 -19.44 -4.39 -13.90
CA PHE A 405 -18.87 -3.06 -14.20
C PHE A 405 -19.39 -2.56 -15.54
N THR A 406 -20.10 -1.45 -15.52
CA THR A 406 -20.72 -0.82 -16.70
C THR A 406 -20.11 0.57 -16.89
N ALA A 407 -19.25 0.70 -17.90
CA ALA A 407 -18.57 1.94 -18.23
C ALA A 407 -19.26 2.71 -19.37
N ALA A 408 -18.95 3.99 -19.52
CA ALA A 408 -19.48 4.87 -20.56
C ALA A 408 -21.02 4.97 -20.57
N HIS A 409 -21.63 4.93 -19.39
CA HIS A 409 -23.06 5.10 -19.18
C HIS A 409 -23.35 6.27 -18.25
N ILE A 410 -24.38 7.03 -18.53
CA ILE A 410 -24.88 8.11 -17.68
C ILE A 410 -26.24 7.75 -17.11
N LEU A 411 -26.51 8.23 -15.91
CA LEU A 411 -27.83 8.14 -15.31
C LEU A 411 -28.69 9.30 -15.84
N GLU A 412 -29.77 8.99 -16.51
CA GLU A 412 -30.72 10.00 -17.05
C GLU A 412 -31.92 10.17 -16.11
N GLU A 413 -32.62 9.07 -15.76
CA GLU A 413 -33.81 9.04 -14.89
C GLU A 413 -33.84 7.78 -14.01
#